data_ae25bc51999c0c4491d03d05c09b787a
#
_entry.id   ae25bc51999c0c4491d03d05c09b787a
#
_cell.length_a   1.000
_cell.length_b   1.000
_cell.length_c   1.000
_cell.angle_alpha   90.00
_cell.angle_beta   90.00
_cell.angle_gamma   90.00
#
_symmetry.space_group_name_H-M   'P 1'
#
loop_
_entity.id
_entity.type
_entity.pdbx_description
1 polymer ?
#
loop_
_entity_poly.entity_id
_entity_poly.type
_entity_poly.pdbx_seq_one_letter_code
_entity_poly.pdbx_strand_id
1 'polypeptide(L)'
;MMMYRYASAFALLTSGAAMAQVSLSVGNHVPVVGQTVALRTAATYTSNGPAGAGVTYNHWDLFPASTGNRNFYYAAATSTMPSASLASTDGGSDTTFWSLTSNGLTVVGLRGSLEGVLTYTDPIVELKLPLSYGQSWTDVGTASFAVSGIPVTRIVSLAGSADAYGTLNLPGAAGQSVLRVKVRRQTNDNSAFLSLNRISNITYFYAAASAHPMLKLVEDSISSGTGAWNVTRALEYIGDATAVGLREIGPDEVLFTAYPNPAGNSVNIRMDGPADLIQLIDAKGALVRSVNTTSDRVVLDLNGVEAGHYLVRAFHRGAAVETRPLVVE
;
A
#
# COMPACT_ATOMS: atom_id res chain seq x y z
N MET A 1 5.23 43.47 57.38
CA MET A 1 4.29 42.36 57.07
C MET A 1 4.27 42.13 55.57
N MET A 2 5.08 41.20 55.12
CA MET A 2 5.40 40.98 53.72
C MET A 2 4.59 39.75 53.25
N MET A 3 3.59 39.94 52.39
CA MET A 3 2.74 38.87 51.83
C MET A 3 3.44 38.22 50.63
N TYR A 4 3.86 36.98 50.76
CA TYR A 4 4.29 36.13 49.62
C TYR A 4 3.08 35.61 48.88
N ARG A 5 2.96 35.94 47.58
CA ARG A 5 1.99 35.35 46.65
C ARG A 5 2.63 34.13 46.03
N TYR A 6 2.10 32.94 46.29
CA TYR A 6 2.43 31.71 45.57
C TYR A 6 1.67 31.71 44.26
N ALA A 7 2.37 31.74 43.15
CA ALA A 7 1.83 31.46 41.82
C ALA A 7 1.97 29.97 41.56
N SER A 8 0.85 29.23 41.56
CA SER A 8 0.81 27.83 41.18
C SER A 8 0.77 27.74 39.63
N ALA A 9 1.86 27.29 39.02
CA ALA A 9 1.89 26.96 37.62
C ALA A 9 1.21 25.59 37.39
N PHE A 10 0.05 25.60 36.75
CA PHE A 10 -0.63 24.38 36.31
C PHE A 10 -0.01 23.93 34.97
N ALA A 11 0.81 22.89 34.98
CA ALA A 11 1.30 22.26 33.78
C ALA A 11 0.18 21.39 33.17
N LEU A 12 -0.42 21.82 32.08
CA LEU A 12 -1.29 20.96 31.25
C LEU A 12 -0.43 19.87 30.62
N LEU A 13 -0.48 18.66 31.12
CA LEU A 13 -0.02 17.45 30.44
C LEU A 13 -1.03 17.12 29.35
N THR A 14 -0.76 17.53 28.12
CA THR A 14 -1.46 16.99 26.97
C THR A 14 -0.98 15.55 26.76
N SER A 15 -1.81 14.58 27.15
CA SER A 15 -1.62 13.19 26.79
C SER A 15 -1.86 13.04 25.27
N GLY A 16 -0.83 13.25 24.47
CA GLY A 16 -0.84 12.80 23.09
C GLY A 16 -1.01 11.28 23.11
N ALA A 17 -2.02 10.76 22.44
CA ALA A 17 -2.15 9.32 22.22
C ALA A 17 -0.86 8.85 21.52
N ALA A 18 0.00 8.15 22.24
CA ALA A 18 1.20 7.55 21.69
C ALA A 18 0.73 6.44 20.72
N MET A 19 0.78 6.71 19.43
CA MET A 19 0.58 5.68 18.42
C MET A 19 1.64 4.61 18.65
N ALA A 20 1.21 3.38 18.89
CA ALA A 20 2.14 2.27 19.07
C ALA A 20 3.00 2.13 17.81
N GLN A 21 4.30 2.29 17.97
CA GLN A 21 5.26 2.13 16.87
C GLN A 21 5.22 0.68 16.38
N VAL A 22 4.96 0.49 15.09
CA VAL A 22 5.04 -0.83 14.46
C VAL A 22 6.52 -1.27 14.42
N SER A 23 6.77 -2.49 14.86
CA SER A 23 8.07 -3.17 14.72
C SER A 23 7.85 -4.46 13.95
N LEU A 24 8.73 -4.75 13.00
CA LEU A 24 8.68 -5.99 12.23
C LEU A 24 9.37 -7.11 13.02
N SER A 25 8.74 -8.28 13.04
CA SER A 25 9.25 -9.46 13.74
C SER A 25 9.11 -10.71 12.86
N VAL A 26 9.87 -11.74 13.16
CA VAL A 26 9.79 -13.03 12.44
C VAL A 26 8.38 -13.62 12.52
N GLY A 27 7.72 -13.55 13.69
CA GLY A 27 6.41 -14.17 13.89
C GLY A 27 5.29 -13.58 13.06
N ASN A 28 5.37 -12.28 12.72
CA ASN A 28 4.27 -11.58 12.06
C ASN A 28 4.58 -11.15 10.61
N HIS A 29 5.87 -11.10 10.24
CA HIS A 29 6.30 -10.50 8.97
C HIS A 29 7.09 -11.45 8.07
N VAL A 30 7.08 -12.74 8.38
CA VAL A 30 7.56 -13.79 7.48
C VAL A 30 6.36 -14.46 6.87
N PRO A 31 6.23 -14.45 5.53
CA PRO A 31 5.15 -15.15 4.85
C PRO A 31 5.18 -16.65 5.10
N VAL A 32 4.02 -17.27 5.10
CA VAL A 32 3.90 -18.72 5.26
C VAL A 32 3.51 -19.38 3.94
N VAL A 33 3.92 -20.64 3.78
CA VAL A 33 3.53 -21.46 2.62
C VAL A 33 2.02 -21.57 2.53
N GLY A 34 1.46 -21.37 1.34
CA GLY A 34 0.02 -21.36 1.07
C GLY A 34 -0.63 -19.98 1.19
N GLN A 35 0.08 -18.98 1.71
CA GLN A 35 -0.45 -17.62 1.77
C GLN A 35 -0.60 -17.05 0.35
N THR A 36 -1.76 -16.43 0.10
CA THR A 36 -2.04 -15.68 -1.13
C THR A 36 -2.41 -14.26 -0.75
N VAL A 37 -1.88 -13.29 -1.48
CA VAL A 37 -2.16 -11.88 -1.29
C VAL A 37 -2.72 -11.30 -2.59
N ALA A 38 -3.90 -10.69 -2.51
CA ALA A 38 -4.50 -9.98 -3.63
C ALA A 38 -3.89 -8.57 -3.72
N LEU A 39 -3.21 -8.29 -4.83
CA LEU A 39 -2.55 -7.01 -5.09
C LEU A 39 -3.24 -6.27 -6.23
N ARG A 40 -3.20 -4.96 -6.14
CA ARG A 40 -3.58 -4.03 -7.20
C ARG A 40 -2.35 -3.25 -7.65
N THR A 41 -2.18 -3.13 -8.95
CA THR A 41 -1.23 -2.17 -9.51
C THR A 41 -1.97 -0.86 -9.74
N ALA A 42 -1.46 0.24 -9.20
CA ALA A 42 -2.07 1.55 -9.41
C ALA A 42 -1.82 2.08 -10.82
N ALA A 43 -2.80 2.81 -11.37
CA ALA A 43 -2.69 3.47 -12.67
C ALA A 43 -1.68 4.62 -12.67
N THR A 44 -1.46 5.23 -11.51
CA THR A 44 -0.54 6.36 -11.33
C THR A 44 0.43 6.10 -10.19
N TYR A 45 1.66 6.61 -10.35
CA TYR A 45 2.67 6.60 -9.30
C TYR A 45 2.55 7.86 -8.45
N THR A 46 2.54 7.70 -7.14
CA THR A 46 2.46 8.81 -6.19
C THR A 46 3.76 8.95 -5.39
N SER A 47 3.90 10.05 -4.65
CA SER A 47 5.02 10.23 -3.74
C SER A 47 4.97 9.24 -2.57
N ASN A 48 6.14 8.77 -2.14
CA ASN A 48 6.28 7.94 -0.94
C ASN A 48 6.18 8.73 0.38
N GLY A 49 5.91 10.03 0.31
CA GLY A 49 5.72 10.92 1.46
C GLY A 49 7.00 11.22 2.26
N PRO A 50 6.89 12.04 3.32
CA PRO A 50 8.02 12.43 4.17
C PRO A 50 8.49 11.27 5.07
N ALA A 51 9.75 11.35 5.53
CA ALA A 51 10.26 10.52 6.60
C ALA A 51 9.83 11.05 7.97
N GLY A 52 9.94 10.23 9.02
CA GLY A 52 9.75 10.65 10.40
C GLY A 52 8.74 9.83 11.20
N ALA A 53 8.47 10.30 12.40
CA ALA A 53 7.58 9.68 13.38
C ALA A 53 6.16 10.23 13.24
N GLY A 54 5.15 9.35 13.37
CA GLY A 54 3.74 9.74 13.43
C GLY A 54 3.20 10.34 12.12
N VAL A 55 3.78 9.97 10.98
CA VAL A 55 3.38 10.51 9.66
C VAL A 55 2.07 9.89 9.20
N THR A 56 1.20 10.71 8.60
CA THR A 56 0.00 10.20 7.91
C THR A 56 0.24 10.17 6.40
N TYR A 57 0.07 8.99 5.82
CA TYR A 57 0.20 8.72 4.39
C TYR A 57 -1.19 8.52 3.80
N ASN A 58 -1.66 9.48 3.00
CA ASN A 58 -2.98 9.44 2.38
C ASN A 58 -2.86 9.01 0.92
N HIS A 59 -3.34 7.81 0.64
CA HIS A 59 -3.41 7.21 -0.69
C HIS A 59 -4.84 6.74 -1.01
N TRP A 60 -5.84 7.51 -0.58
CA TRP A 60 -7.25 7.23 -0.83
C TRP A 60 -7.64 7.23 -2.30
N ASP A 61 -6.88 7.98 -3.10
CA ASP A 61 -7.11 8.26 -4.51
C ASP A 61 -6.42 7.27 -5.46
N LEU A 62 -5.89 6.17 -4.93
CA LEU A 62 -5.30 5.14 -5.77
C LEU A 62 -6.37 4.42 -6.58
N PHE A 63 -6.24 4.49 -7.90
CA PHE A 63 -7.06 3.73 -8.84
C PHE A 63 -6.25 2.59 -9.43
N PRO A 64 -6.83 1.39 -9.56
CA PRO A 64 -6.14 0.26 -10.19
C PRO A 64 -5.98 0.48 -11.70
N ALA A 65 -4.84 0.06 -12.24
CA ALA A 65 -4.56 0.11 -13.67
C ALA A 65 -5.40 -0.90 -14.49
N SER A 66 -5.96 -1.91 -13.82
CA SER A 66 -6.81 -2.95 -14.43
C SER A 66 -7.92 -3.39 -13.49
N THR A 67 -8.97 -4.02 -14.03
CA THR A 67 -10.16 -4.49 -13.30
C THR A 67 -9.85 -5.77 -12.58
N GLY A 68 -9.03 -6.29 -12.10
CA GLY A 68 -8.77 -7.54 -11.37
C GLY A 68 -7.67 -7.37 -10.34
N ASN A 69 -7.58 -8.32 -9.44
CA ASN A 69 -6.46 -8.46 -8.57
C ASN A 69 -5.38 -9.30 -9.27
N ARG A 70 -4.13 -8.94 -9.05
CA ARG A 70 -3.00 -9.83 -9.30
C ARG A 70 -2.73 -10.59 -8.00
N ASN A 71 -2.85 -11.91 -8.04
CA ASN A 71 -2.56 -12.72 -6.88
C ASN A 71 -1.05 -12.93 -6.76
N PHE A 72 -0.54 -12.70 -5.56
CA PHE A 72 0.83 -13.00 -5.20
C PHE A 72 0.84 -14.20 -4.27
N TYR A 73 1.58 -15.25 -4.64
CA TYR A 73 1.54 -16.54 -3.97
C TYR A 73 2.85 -16.81 -3.22
N TYR A 74 2.73 -17.37 -2.02
CA TYR A 74 3.83 -17.93 -1.27
C TYR A 74 3.69 -19.46 -1.23
N ALA A 75 4.58 -20.15 -1.92
CA ALA A 75 4.56 -21.60 -2.07
C ALA A 75 5.75 -22.26 -1.38
N ALA A 76 5.69 -23.57 -1.19
CA ALA A 76 6.85 -24.33 -0.77
C ALA A 76 7.98 -24.21 -1.81
N ALA A 77 9.21 -24.15 -1.34
CA ALA A 77 10.39 -24.16 -2.22
C ALA A 77 10.44 -25.47 -3.02
N THR A 78 10.89 -25.36 -4.26
CA THR A 78 11.02 -26.51 -5.15
C THR A 78 12.35 -27.22 -4.94
N SER A 79 12.47 -28.48 -5.38
CA SER A 79 13.73 -29.23 -5.37
C SER A 79 14.88 -28.58 -6.15
N THR A 80 14.55 -27.62 -7.03
CA THR A 80 15.56 -26.85 -7.79
C THR A 80 16.29 -25.79 -6.95
N MET A 81 15.79 -25.49 -5.74
CA MET A 81 16.39 -24.53 -4.81
C MET A 81 16.33 -25.09 -3.37
N PRO A 82 17.16 -26.08 -3.03
CA PRO A 82 17.07 -26.78 -1.74
C PRO A 82 17.43 -25.90 -0.53
N SER A 83 18.15 -24.81 -0.74
CA SER A 83 18.47 -23.83 0.31
C SER A 83 17.30 -22.90 0.67
N ALA A 84 16.24 -22.89 -0.12
CA ALA A 84 15.06 -22.07 0.13
C ALA A 84 14.07 -22.81 1.02
N SER A 85 13.40 -22.06 1.91
CA SER A 85 12.25 -22.53 2.69
C SER A 85 10.92 -22.08 2.09
N LEU A 86 10.93 -21.07 1.24
CA LEU A 86 9.75 -20.42 0.68
C LEU A 86 10.05 -19.94 -0.74
N ALA A 87 9.05 -19.97 -1.60
CA ALA A 87 9.06 -19.35 -2.92
C ALA A 87 7.91 -18.36 -3.06
N SER A 88 8.13 -17.26 -3.76
CA SER A 88 7.07 -16.29 -4.04
C SER A 88 6.99 -15.97 -5.53
N THR A 89 5.78 -15.88 -6.06
CA THR A 89 5.49 -15.59 -7.47
C THR A 89 4.15 -14.89 -7.61
N ASP A 90 3.97 -14.16 -8.69
CA ASP A 90 2.67 -13.59 -9.11
C ASP A 90 1.95 -14.47 -10.16
N GLY A 91 2.43 -15.69 -10.35
CA GLY A 91 1.92 -16.61 -11.37
C GLY A 91 2.54 -16.42 -12.74
N GLY A 92 3.41 -15.45 -12.93
CA GLY A 92 4.23 -15.24 -14.13
C GLY A 92 5.47 -16.14 -14.17
N SER A 93 6.42 -15.77 -15.02
CA SER A 93 7.71 -16.48 -15.17
C SER A 93 8.63 -16.30 -13.96
N ASP A 94 8.44 -15.23 -13.21
CA ASP A 94 9.38 -14.80 -12.18
C ASP A 94 9.02 -15.41 -10.82
N THR A 95 10.03 -15.98 -10.18
CA THR A 95 9.92 -16.56 -8.85
C THR A 95 11.13 -16.12 -8.02
N THR A 96 10.87 -15.66 -6.79
CA THR A 96 11.90 -15.38 -5.80
C THR A 96 11.94 -16.51 -4.78
N PHE A 97 13.13 -17.03 -4.49
CA PHE A 97 13.35 -18.07 -3.51
C PHE A 97 13.94 -17.47 -2.25
N TRP A 98 13.34 -17.79 -1.11
CA TRP A 98 13.62 -17.20 0.17
C TRP A 98 14.10 -18.23 1.19
N SER A 99 14.96 -17.79 2.08
CA SER A 99 15.29 -18.51 3.32
C SER A 99 15.12 -17.57 4.50
N LEU A 100 14.64 -18.08 5.62
CA LEU A 100 14.63 -17.36 6.88
C LEU A 100 15.92 -17.65 7.61
N THR A 101 16.68 -16.59 7.90
CA THR A 101 17.92 -16.65 8.69
C THR A 101 17.76 -15.88 10.00
N SER A 102 18.76 -15.95 10.88
CA SER A 102 18.81 -15.13 12.10
C SER A 102 18.83 -13.63 11.81
N ASN A 103 19.22 -13.23 10.58
CA ASN A 103 19.31 -11.83 10.15
C ASN A 103 18.05 -11.33 9.46
N GLY A 104 17.10 -12.22 9.14
CA GLY A 104 15.84 -11.86 8.50
C GLY A 104 15.49 -12.71 7.29
N LEU A 105 14.66 -12.16 6.42
CA LEU A 105 14.22 -12.81 5.20
C LEU A 105 15.26 -12.58 4.09
N THR A 106 15.84 -13.68 3.61
CA THR A 106 17.01 -13.70 2.74
C THR A 106 16.64 -14.27 1.37
N VAL A 107 17.00 -13.60 0.29
CA VAL A 107 16.89 -14.11 -1.08
C VAL A 107 18.06 -15.03 -1.36
N VAL A 108 17.76 -16.30 -1.61
CA VAL A 108 18.77 -17.34 -1.94
C VAL A 108 18.86 -17.63 -3.43
N GLY A 109 17.85 -17.24 -4.19
CA GLY A 109 17.83 -17.41 -5.64
C GLY A 109 16.64 -16.78 -6.31
N LEU A 110 16.67 -16.77 -7.62
CA LEU A 110 15.62 -16.26 -8.50
C LEU A 110 15.37 -17.25 -9.63
N ARG A 111 14.14 -17.22 -10.18
CA ARG A 111 13.85 -17.75 -11.51
C ARG A 111 13.29 -16.59 -12.33
N GLY A 112 13.86 -16.34 -13.48
CA GLY A 112 13.39 -15.32 -14.42
C GLY A 112 13.47 -15.82 -15.86
N SER A 113 12.77 -15.13 -16.75
CA SER A 113 12.75 -15.48 -18.18
C SER A 113 14.11 -15.32 -18.85
N LEU A 114 14.94 -14.42 -18.34
CA LEU A 114 16.28 -14.14 -18.89
C LEU A 114 17.37 -14.98 -18.23
N GLU A 115 17.37 -15.07 -16.88
CA GLU A 115 18.39 -15.74 -16.09
C GLU A 115 18.19 -17.26 -15.98
N GLY A 116 16.97 -17.76 -16.28
CA GLY A 116 16.59 -19.10 -15.90
C GLY A 116 16.54 -19.24 -14.38
N VAL A 117 17.14 -20.28 -13.83
CA VAL A 117 17.30 -20.45 -12.37
C VAL A 117 18.67 -19.94 -11.95
N LEU A 118 18.67 -18.91 -11.11
CA LEU A 118 19.88 -18.30 -10.55
C LEU A 118 19.93 -18.57 -9.05
N THR A 119 21.07 -19.06 -8.57
CA THR A 119 21.35 -19.24 -7.14
C THR A 119 22.40 -18.24 -6.70
N TYR A 120 22.15 -17.53 -5.60
CA TYR A 120 23.16 -16.68 -4.99
C TYR A 120 24.20 -17.52 -4.25
N THR A 121 25.48 -17.31 -4.54
CA THR A 121 26.60 -17.88 -3.77
C THR A 121 26.76 -17.17 -2.44
N ASP A 122 26.39 -15.90 -2.40
CA ASP A 122 26.27 -15.09 -1.20
C ASP A 122 24.84 -14.50 -1.20
N PRO A 123 23.90 -15.11 -0.43
CA PRO A 123 22.49 -14.69 -0.37
C PRO A 123 22.31 -13.31 0.23
N ILE A 124 21.21 -12.63 -0.14
CA ILE A 124 20.94 -11.23 0.20
C ILE A 124 19.87 -11.11 1.27
N VAL A 125 20.16 -10.46 2.39
CA VAL A 125 19.17 -10.09 3.40
C VAL A 125 18.29 -8.95 2.87
N GLU A 126 17.14 -9.32 2.30
CA GLU A 126 16.18 -8.38 1.72
C GLU A 126 15.42 -7.59 2.78
N LEU A 127 15.04 -8.25 3.86
CA LEU A 127 14.34 -7.66 4.98
C LEU A 127 14.98 -8.12 6.29
N LYS A 128 15.66 -7.21 6.97
CA LYS A 128 16.21 -7.47 8.29
C LYS A 128 15.08 -7.64 9.31
N LEU A 129 15.17 -8.67 10.15
CA LEU A 129 14.23 -8.91 11.24
C LEU A 129 14.99 -9.30 12.51
N PRO A 130 14.63 -8.77 13.69
CA PRO A 130 13.59 -7.73 13.89
C PRO A 130 14.02 -6.37 13.35
N LEU A 131 13.06 -5.52 13.00
CA LEU A 131 13.30 -4.18 12.47
C LEU A 131 12.35 -3.17 13.09
N SER A 132 12.89 -2.05 13.59
CA SER A 132 12.14 -0.94 14.19
C SER A 132 12.55 0.39 13.56
N TYR A 133 11.74 1.41 13.71
CA TYR A 133 12.04 2.76 13.26
C TYR A 133 13.42 3.25 13.70
N GLY A 134 14.15 3.88 12.78
CA GLY A 134 15.50 4.38 12.99
C GLY A 134 16.60 3.34 12.74
N GLN A 135 16.26 2.06 12.55
CA GLN A 135 17.24 1.02 12.22
C GLN A 135 17.51 0.93 10.72
N SER A 136 18.71 0.48 10.38
CA SER A 136 19.18 0.27 9.00
C SER A 136 20.04 -0.98 8.90
N TRP A 137 20.25 -1.43 7.67
CA TRP A 137 21.19 -2.52 7.34
C TRP A 137 21.76 -2.34 5.94
N THR A 138 22.87 -2.99 5.67
CA THR A 138 23.44 -3.14 4.33
C THR A 138 23.78 -4.58 4.10
N ASP A 139 23.74 -5.00 2.85
CA ASP A 139 24.16 -6.34 2.46
C ASP A 139 24.71 -6.36 1.04
N VAL A 140 25.48 -7.41 0.70
CA VAL A 140 26.02 -7.63 -0.64
C VAL A 140 25.82 -9.09 -1.01
N GLY A 141 25.26 -9.34 -2.18
CA GLY A 141 25.06 -10.68 -2.70
C GLY A 141 25.76 -10.87 -4.04
N THR A 142 26.16 -12.12 -4.31
CA THR A 142 26.82 -12.49 -5.56
C THR A 142 26.20 -13.73 -6.18
N ALA A 143 26.15 -13.75 -7.52
CA ALA A 143 25.70 -14.90 -8.28
C ALA A 143 26.40 -14.99 -9.63
N SER A 144 26.43 -16.19 -10.21
CA SER A 144 26.87 -16.41 -11.58
C SER A 144 25.82 -17.23 -12.32
N PHE A 145 25.55 -16.86 -13.56
CA PHE A 145 24.61 -17.53 -14.46
C PHE A 145 25.05 -17.38 -15.91
N ALA A 146 24.29 -17.91 -16.86
CA ALA A 146 24.57 -17.72 -18.27
C ALA A 146 23.33 -17.27 -19.02
N VAL A 147 23.48 -16.32 -19.92
CA VAL A 147 22.43 -15.87 -20.85
C VAL A 147 22.86 -16.30 -22.25
N SER A 148 22.09 -17.18 -22.88
CA SER A 148 22.42 -17.74 -24.21
C SER A 148 23.85 -18.30 -24.27
N GLY A 149 24.31 -18.95 -23.20
CA GLY A 149 25.66 -19.53 -23.09
C GLY A 149 26.77 -18.55 -22.72
N ILE A 150 26.48 -17.27 -22.59
CA ILE A 150 27.46 -16.24 -22.17
C ILE A 150 27.46 -16.14 -20.66
N PRO A 151 28.62 -16.36 -19.99
CA PRO A 151 28.71 -16.21 -18.55
C PRO A 151 28.47 -14.78 -18.11
N VAL A 152 27.69 -14.62 -17.04
CA VAL A 152 27.35 -13.34 -16.41
C VAL A 152 27.66 -13.46 -14.90
N THR A 153 28.34 -12.47 -14.36
CA THR A 153 28.52 -12.31 -12.90
C THR A 153 27.63 -11.19 -12.42
N ARG A 154 26.79 -11.50 -11.44
CA ARG A 154 25.90 -10.54 -10.76
C ARG A 154 26.48 -10.17 -9.40
N ILE A 155 26.53 -8.87 -9.12
CA ILE A 155 26.82 -8.32 -7.80
C ILE A 155 25.62 -7.44 -7.43
N VAL A 156 25.07 -7.68 -6.24
CA VAL A 156 23.96 -6.89 -5.69
C VAL A 156 24.43 -6.22 -4.41
N SER A 157 24.30 -4.90 -4.34
CA SER A 157 24.49 -4.15 -3.10
C SER A 157 23.12 -3.63 -2.63
N LEU A 158 22.82 -3.84 -1.37
CA LEU A 158 21.55 -3.46 -0.77
C LEU A 158 21.78 -2.56 0.45
N ALA A 159 21.01 -1.49 0.55
CA ALA A 159 20.92 -0.65 1.74
C ALA A 159 19.44 -0.47 2.11
N GLY A 160 19.08 -0.89 3.31
CA GLY A 160 17.73 -0.80 3.83
C GLY A 160 17.65 0.05 5.10
N SER A 161 16.52 0.71 5.32
CA SER A 161 16.25 1.50 6.52
C SER A 161 14.77 1.58 6.84
N ALA A 162 14.43 1.56 8.12
CA ALA A 162 13.09 1.91 8.62
C ALA A 162 13.09 3.39 8.99
N ASP A 163 12.70 4.25 8.03
CA ASP A 163 12.89 5.70 8.12
C ASP A 163 11.65 6.49 8.55
N ALA A 164 10.51 5.80 8.71
CA ALA A 164 9.28 6.42 9.21
C ALA A 164 8.31 5.39 9.78
N TYR A 165 7.39 5.86 10.61
CA TYR A 165 6.20 5.12 11.02
C TYR A 165 5.01 6.06 11.16
N GLY A 166 3.80 5.52 11.12
CA GLY A 166 2.60 6.31 11.28
C GLY A 166 1.36 5.61 10.77
N THR A 167 0.47 6.36 10.13
CA THR A 167 -0.82 5.88 9.64
C THR A 167 -0.85 5.86 8.13
N LEU A 168 -1.21 4.73 7.55
CA LEU A 168 -1.45 4.56 6.12
C LEU A 168 -2.94 4.45 5.83
N ASN A 169 -3.40 5.21 4.87
CA ASN A 169 -4.76 5.19 4.36
C ASN A 169 -4.75 4.75 2.89
N LEU A 170 -5.41 3.64 2.59
CA LEU A 170 -5.57 3.08 1.25
C LEU A 170 -7.05 2.99 0.88
N PRO A 171 -7.41 2.86 -0.40
CA PRO A 171 -8.76 2.53 -0.81
C PRO A 171 -9.24 1.25 -0.10
N GLY A 172 -10.33 1.32 0.67
CA GLY A 172 -10.87 0.20 1.43
C GLY A 172 -10.12 -0.18 2.72
N ALA A 173 -8.99 0.46 3.06
CA ALA A 173 -8.22 0.19 4.28
C ALA A 173 -7.71 1.50 4.92
N ALA A 174 -8.52 2.06 5.82
CA ALA A 174 -8.21 3.28 6.55
C ALA A 174 -7.45 3.02 7.85
N GLY A 175 -6.65 4.00 8.28
CA GLY A 175 -6.12 4.07 9.63
C GLY A 175 -5.11 2.96 9.99
N GLN A 176 -4.43 2.37 9.02
CA GLN A 176 -3.49 1.29 9.27
C GLN A 176 -2.19 1.82 9.91
N SER A 177 -1.86 1.34 11.10
CA SER A 177 -0.55 1.62 11.70
C SER A 177 0.54 0.89 10.94
N VAL A 178 1.53 1.61 10.43
CA VAL A 178 2.58 1.06 9.56
C VAL A 178 3.98 1.50 9.96
N LEU A 179 4.96 0.62 9.64
CA LEU A 179 6.37 0.96 9.54
C LEU A 179 6.72 1.11 8.05
N ARG A 180 7.36 2.23 7.70
CA ARG A 180 7.90 2.44 6.36
C ARG A 180 9.34 1.95 6.29
N VAL A 181 9.60 1.09 5.31
CA VAL A 181 10.92 0.52 5.05
C VAL A 181 11.36 0.91 3.65
N LYS A 182 12.48 1.56 3.54
CA LYS A 182 13.14 1.88 2.26
C LYS A 182 14.26 0.91 1.99
N VAL A 183 14.33 0.44 0.76
CA VAL A 183 15.43 -0.40 0.27
C VAL A 183 15.94 0.20 -1.03
N ARG A 184 17.24 0.47 -1.09
CA ARG A 184 17.95 0.78 -2.32
C ARG A 184 18.78 -0.44 -2.69
N ARG A 185 18.45 -1.04 -3.83
CA ARG A 185 19.18 -2.18 -4.39
C ARG A 185 19.89 -1.72 -5.66
N GLN A 186 21.17 -1.99 -5.76
CA GLN A 186 21.97 -1.81 -6.96
C GLN A 186 22.42 -3.17 -7.45
N THR A 187 22.06 -3.54 -8.67
CA THR A 187 22.43 -4.80 -9.32
C THR A 187 23.33 -4.49 -10.50
N ASN A 188 24.49 -5.12 -10.53
CA ASN A 188 25.43 -5.01 -11.63
C ASN A 188 25.63 -6.41 -12.23
N ASP A 189 25.21 -6.60 -13.47
CA ASP A 189 25.42 -7.80 -14.25
C ASP A 189 26.53 -7.56 -15.26
N ASN A 190 27.62 -8.28 -15.15
CA ASN A 190 28.80 -8.10 -15.99
C ASN A 190 29.08 -9.37 -16.79
N SER A 191 29.25 -9.21 -18.09
CA SER A 191 29.70 -10.24 -19.03
C SER A 191 30.87 -9.72 -19.87
N ALA A 192 31.43 -10.58 -20.70
CA ALA A 192 32.48 -10.17 -21.63
C ALA A 192 32.07 -9.09 -22.63
N PHE A 193 30.79 -8.95 -22.91
CA PHE A 193 30.27 -8.09 -23.97
C PHE A 193 29.39 -6.95 -23.48
N LEU A 194 28.81 -7.06 -22.29
CA LEU A 194 27.82 -6.10 -21.80
C LEU A 194 27.83 -6.02 -20.28
N SER A 195 27.73 -4.82 -19.77
CA SER A 195 27.38 -4.54 -18.37
C SER A 195 25.98 -3.98 -18.28
N LEU A 196 25.13 -4.56 -17.45
CA LEU A 196 23.80 -4.06 -17.14
C LEU A 196 23.78 -3.55 -15.70
N ASN A 197 23.42 -2.29 -15.53
CA ASN A 197 23.29 -1.67 -14.22
C ASN A 197 21.81 -1.39 -13.94
N ARG A 198 21.34 -1.82 -12.76
CA ARG A 198 19.99 -1.54 -12.29
C ARG A 198 20.05 -0.95 -10.89
N ILE A 199 19.30 0.13 -10.68
CA ILE A 199 19.09 0.73 -9.36
C ILE A 199 17.58 0.68 -9.09
N SER A 200 17.20 -0.05 -8.04
CA SER A 200 15.82 -0.14 -7.57
C SER A 200 15.69 0.62 -6.26
N ASN A 201 14.91 1.69 -6.25
CA ASN A 201 14.49 2.37 -5.03
C ASN A 201 13.10 1.87 -4.67
N ILE A 202 13.00 1.15 -3.56
CA ILE A 202 11.77 0.48 -3.15
C ILE A 202 11.33 1.05 -1.80
N THR A 203 10.05 1.40 -1.68
CA THR A 203 9.45 1.80 -0.41
C THR A 203 8.32 0.85 -0.08
N TYR A 204 8.41 0.23 1.08
CA TYR A 204 7.42 -0.68 1.63
C TYR A 204 6.73 -0.05 2.83
N PHE A 205 5.43 -0.31 2.98
CA PHE A 205 4.65 0.02 4.17
C PHE A 205 4.09 -1.27 4.77
N TYR A 206 4.63 -1.68 5.90
CA TYR A 206 4.23 -2.90 6.60
C TYR A 206 3.31 -2.55 7.76
N ALA A 207 2.14 -3.17 7.81
CA ALA A 207 1.27 -3.13 9.00
C ALA A 207 1.73 -4.13 10.06
N ALA A 208 1.32 -3.94 11.32
CA ALA A 208 1.79 -4.71 12.48
C ALA A 208 1.55 -6.23 12.39
N ALA A 209 0.53 -6.67 11.65
CA ALA A 209 0.15 -8.07 11.52
C ALA A 209 0.13 -8.56 10.07
N SER A 210 0.92 -7.94 9.18
CA SER A 210 0.96 -8.32 7.77
C SER A 210 2.36 -8.76 7.35
N ALA A 211 2.50 -10.00 6.92
CA ALA A 211 3.75 -10.52 6.37
C ALA A 211 4.08 -9.97 4.97
N HIS A 212 3.07 -9.43 4.26
CA HIS A 212 3.24 -8.74 2.99
C HIS A 212 3.03 -7.24 3.18
N PRO A 213 3.80 -6.35 2.52
CA PRO A 213 3.58 -4.92 2.63
C PRO A 213 2.20 -4.53 2.09
N MET A 214 1.51 -3.64 2.79
CA MET A 214 0.22 -3.12 2.36
C MET A 214 0.32 -2.21 1.14
N LEU A 215 1.45 -1.51 1.01
CA LEU A 215 1.78 -0.64 -0.10
C LEU A 215 3.25 -0.80 -0.44
N LYS A 216 3.56 -0.89 -1.74
CA LYS A 216 4.90 -0.98 -2.28
C LYS A 216 5.05 -0.02 -3.44
N LEU A 217 6.01 0.88 -3.36
CA LEU A 217 6.41 1.77 -4.44
C LEU A 217 7.78 1.35 -4.95
N VAL A 218 7.93 1.26 -6.26
CA VAL A 218 9.18 0.88 -6.92
C VAL A 218 9.52 1.94 -7.96
N GLU A 219 10.76 2.40 -7.93
CA GLU A 219 11.38 3.16 -9.01
C GLU A 219 12.62 2.39 -9.45
N ASP A 220 12.57 1.84 -10.65
CA ASP A 220 13.66 1.12 -11.28
C ASP A 220 14.33 1.99 -12.33
N SER A 221 15.64 2.11 -12.24
CA SER A 221 16.49 2.74 -13.24
C SER A 221 17.44 1.70 -13.82
N ILE A 222 17.43 1.51 -15.13
CA ILE A 222 18.21 0.50 -15.83
C ILE A 222 19.07 1.17 -16.90
N SER A 223 20.36 0.81 -16.98
CA SER A 223 21.29 1.28 -18.01
C SER A 223 22.17 0.13 -18.50
N SER A 224 22.40 0.06 -19.81
CA SER A 224 23.35 -0.87 -20.44
C SER A 224 24.66 -0.15 -20.78
N GLY A 225 25.76 -0.59 -20.20
CA GLY A 225 27.09 0.02 -20.41
C GLY A 225 27.12 1.51 -20.00
N THR A 226 27.49 2.37 -20.92
CA THR A 226 27.52 3.84 -20.77
C THR A 226 26.24 4.51 -21.28
N GLY A 227 25.20 3.73 -21.57
CA GLY A 227 23.94 4.22 -22.12
C GLY A 227 23.13 5.08 -21.16
N ALA A 228 22.07 5.69 -21.69
CA ALA A 228 21.11 6.45 -20.90
C ALA A 228 20.35 5.56 -19.91
N TRP A 229 19.96 6.12 -18.78
CA TRP A 229 19.12 5.46 -17.79
C TRP A 229 17.66 5.48 -18.24
N ASN A 230 17.05 4.32 -18.29
CA ASN A 230 15.61 4.16 -18.48
C ASN A 230 14.96 3.98 -17.11
N VAL A 231 14.01 4.85 -16.77
CA VAL A 231 13.34 4.86 -15.47
C VAL A 231 11.90 4.36 -15.62
N THR A 232 11.55 3.36 -14.84
CA THR A 232 10.19 2.84 -14.72
C THR A 232 9.70 2.97 -13.30
N ARG A 233 8.40 3.17 -13.10
CA ARG A 233 7.78 3.32 -11.80
C ARG A 233 6.56 2.43 -11.70
N ALA A 234 6.40 1.79 -10.55
CA ALA A 234 5.25 0.96 -10.24
C ALA A 234 4.82 1.20 -8.78
N LEU A 235 3.52 1.11 -8.54
CA LEU A 235 2.92 1.15 -7.23
C LEU A 235 1.96 -0.03 -7.11
N GLU A 236 2.15 -0.83 -6.08
CA GLU A 236 1.32 -2.00 -5.76
C GLU A 236 0.75 -1.84 -4.35
N TYR A 237 -0.53 -2.17 -4.17
CA TYR A 237 -1.18 -2.09 -2.87
C TYR A 237 -2.13 -3.28 -2.66
N ILE A 238 -2.33 -3.65 -1.40
CA ILE A 238 -3.34 -4.64 -1.03
C ILE A 238 -4.70 -4.00 -1.23
N GLY A 239 -5.54 -4.62 -2.04
CA GLY A 239 -6.87 -4.14 -2.30
C GLY A 239 -7.82 -5.26 -2.64
N ASP A 240 -8.97 -5.28 -2.02
CA ASP A 240 -10.05 -6.14 -2.48
C ASP A 240 -10.57 -5.67 -3.84
N ALA A 241 -10.89 -6.62 -4.71
CA ALA A 241 -11.50 -6.37 -6.01
C ALA A 241 -12.83 -5.62 -5.90
N THR A 242 -13.41 -5.58 -4.72
CA THR A 242 -14.67 -4.91 -4.38
C THR A 242 -14.56 -3.41 -4.19
N ALA A 243 -13.34 -2.82 -4.15
CA ALA A 243 -13.17 -1.37 -3.97
C ALA A 243 -13.43 -0.53 -5.24
N VAL A 244 -13.80 -1.13 -6.36
CA VAL A 244 -14.22 -0.45 -7.60
C VAL A 244 -15.64 -0.89 -7.98
N GLY A 245 -16.51 -0.86 -7.09
CA GLY A 245 -17.91 -1.14 -7.32
C GLY A 245 -18.55 -1.19 -5.97
N LEU A 246 -19.56 -0.39 -5.78
CA LEU A 246 -20.57 -0.56 -4.76
C LEU A 246 -20.20 -1.67 -3.77
N ARG A 247 -19.73 -1.31 -2.58
CA ARG A 247 -19.76 -2.26 -1.46
C ARG A 247 -21.11 -2.94 -1.57
N GLU A 248 -21.12 -4.23 -1.86
CA GLU A 248 -22.34 -5.01 -1.78
C GLU A 248 -22.72 -4.99 -0.29
N ILE A 249 -23.60 -4.04 0.03
CA ILE A 249 -24.14 -3.90 1.38
C ILE A 249 -24.96 -5.16 1.55
N GLY A 250 -24.59 -5.97 2.54
CA GLY A 250 -25.45 -7.07 2.95
C GLY A 250 -26.87 -6.53 3.19
N PRO A 251 -27.93 -7.32 2.97
CA PRO A 251 -29.31 -6.84 3.01
C PRO A 251 -29.72 -6.13 4.31
N ASP A 252 -28.88 -6.15 5.34
CA ASP A 252 -29.16 -5.64 6.68
C ASP A 252 -28.40 -4.34 7.06
N GLU A 253 -27.56 -3.77 6.19
CA GLU A 253 -26.78 -2.56 6.49
C GLU A 253 -27.17 -1.36 5.59
N VAL A 254 -28.41 -0.92 5.70
CA VAL A 254 -28.86 0.32 5.08
C VAL A 254 -28.52 1.49 5.98
N LEU A 255 -27.44 2.21 5.65
CA LEU A 255 -27.02 3.40 6.41
C LEU A 255 -27.87 4.62 6.13
N PHE A 256 -28.51 4.72 4.95
CA PHE A 256 -29.52 5.74 4.68
C PHE A 256 -30.53 5.33 3.61
N THR A 257 -31.68 5.98 3.63
CA THR A 257 -32.71 5.91 2.57
C THR A 257 -32.93 7.29 1.98
N ALA A 258 -33.09 7.38 0.65
CA ALA A 258 -33.42 8.60 -0.06
C ALA A 258 -34.81 8.46 -0.71
N TYR A 259 -35.76 9.35 -0.39
CA TYR A 259 -37.12 9.30 -0.90
C TYR A 259 -37.77 10.70 -1.04
N PRO A 260 -38.61 10.91 -2.04
CA PRO A 260 -38.97 10.00 -3.11
C PRO A 260 -37.78 9.74 -4.06
N ASN A 261 -37.83 8.63 -4.77
CA ASN A 261 -36.94 8.34 -5.89
C ASN A 261 -37.75 7.63 -6.98
N PRO A 262 -38.07 8.27 -8.11
CA PRO A 262 -37.58 9.59 -8.58
C PRO A 262 -37.98 10.77 -7.69
N ALA A 263 -37.10 11.79 -7.65
CA ALA A 263 -37.24 13.01 -6.85
C ALA A 263 -37.53 14.21 -7.76
N GLY A 264 -38.47 15.08 -7.31
CA GLY A 264 -38.68 16.37 -7.94
C GLY A 264 -37.74 17.45 -7.35
N ASN A 265 -38.32 18.48 -6.76
CA ASN A 265 -37.59 19.64 -6.23
C ASN A 265 -36.79 19.37 -4.92
N SER A 266 -36.99 18.24 -4.29
CA SER A 266 -36.26 17.85 -3.07
C SER A 266 -36.28 16.35 -2.84
N VAL A 267 -35.29 15.85 -2.08
CA VAL A 267 -35.25 14.47 -1.61
C VAL A 267 -34.98 14.45 -0.11
N ASN A 268 -35.74 13.63 0.62
CA ASN A 268 -35.51 13.37 2.02
C ASN A 268 -34.53 12.24 2.17
N ILE A 269 -33.50 12.43 2.99
CA ILE A 269 -32.51 11.45 3.31
C ILE A 269 -32.66 11.13 4.80
N ARG A 270 -33.01 9.89 5.09
CA ARG A 270 -33.06 9.37 6.45
C ARG A 270 -31.85 8.47 6.65
N MET A 271 -31.07 8.75 7.67
CA MET A 271 -29.86 8.02 8.03
C MET A 271 -30.16 7.06 9.17
N ASP A 272 -29.73 5.83 9.02
CA ASP A 272 -29.80 4.77 10.03
C ASP A 272 -28.39 4.53 10.67
N GLY A 273 -27.38 5.32 10.26
CA GLY A 273 -26.02 5.33 10.77
C GLY A 273 -25.42 6.73 10.84
N PRO A 274 -24.22 6.90 11.42
CA PRO A 274 -23.58 8.20 11.58
C PRO A 274 -23.13 8.77 10.23
N ALA A 275 -23.57 10.00 9.91
CA ALA A 275 -23.04 10.79 8.79
C ALA A 275 -22.95 12.27 9.19
N ASP A 276 -21.96 12.96 8.66
CA ASP A 276 -21.71 14.39 8.92
C ASP A 276 -21.77 15.24 7.64
N LEU A 277 -21.78 14.59 6.46
CA LEU A 277 -21.83 15.25 5.17
C LEU A 277 -22.59 14.38 4.16
N ILE A 278 -23.51 15.00 3.42
CA ILE A 278 -24.22 14.40 2.27
C ILE A 278 -23.85 15.16 1.01
N GLN A 279 -23.52 14.44 -0.05
CA GLN A 279 -23.20 14.99 -1.37
C GLN A 279 -24.09 14.39 -2.45
N LEU A 280 -24.53 15.23 -3.39
CA LEU A 280 -25.13 14.83 -4.66
C LEU A 280 -24.08 14.96 -5.77
N ILE A 281 -23.87 13.90 -6.52
CA ILE A 281 -22.83 13.78 -7.54
C ILE A 281 -23.49 13.40 -8.86
N ASP A 282 -23.14 14.06 -9.95
CA ASP A 282 -23.65 13.74 -11.29
C ASP A 282 -23.01 12.45 -11.87
N ALA A 283 -23.49 12.02 -13.03
CA ALA A 283 -23.00 10.84 -13.73
C ALA A 283 -21.53 10.95 -14.20
N LYS A 284 -20.95 12.16 -14.21
CA LYS A 284 -19.55 12.43 -14.56
C LYS A 284 -18.64 12.48 -13.31
N GLY A 285 -19.24 12.35 -12.11
CA GLY A 285 -18.52 12.42 -10.84
C GLY A 285 -18.37 13.84 -10.28
N ALA A 286 -19.00 14.86 -10.90
CA ALA A 286 -18.93 16.22 -10.42
C ALA A 286 -19.89 16.46 -9.24
N LEU A 287 -19.45 17.21 -8.23
CA LEU A 287 -20.25 17.62 -7.09
C LEU A 287 -21.31 18.63 -7.52
N VAL A 288 -22.60 18.30 -7.31
CA VAL A 288 -23.75 19.14 -7.65
C VAL A 288 -24.28 19.88 -6.42
N ARG A 289 -24.40 19.18 -5.28
CA ARG A 289 -24.88 19.72 -3.99
C ARG A 289 -24.12 19.08 -2.84
N SER A 290 -24.07 19.80 -1.72
CA SER A 290 -23.40 19.33 -0.50
C SER A 290 -24.10 19.93 0.72
N VAL A 291 -24.39 19.09 1.72
CA VAL A 291 -25.04 19.49 2.98
C VAL A 291 -24.33 18.84 4.15
N ASN A 292 -23.83 19.65 5.09
CA ASN A 292 -23.36 19.15 6.38
C ASN A 292 -24.56 18.85 7.28
N THR A 293 -24.47 17.80 8.07
CA THR A 293 -25.57 17.38 8.96
C THR A 293 -25.02 16.77 10.25
N THR A 294 -25.80 16.92 11.30
CA THR A 294 -25.66 16.20 12.58
C THR A 294 -26.96 15.49 12.95
N SER A 295 -27.95 15.53 12.04
CA SER A 295 -29.29 14.96 12.23
C SER A 295 -29.42 13.65 11.44
N ASP A 296 -30.27 12.76 11.94
CA ASP A 296 -30.69 11.52 11.28
C ASP A 296 -31.58 11.75 10.05
N ARG A 297 -31.99 13.01 9.80
CA ARG A 297 -32.82 13.40 8.65
C ARG A 297 -32.30 14.67 8.00
N VAL A 298 -32.17 14.61 6.68
CA VAL A 298 -31.73 15.74 5.85
C VAL A 298 -32.65 15.88 4.68
N VAL A 299 -33.04 17.11 4.35
CA VAL A 299 -33.72 17.45 3.08
C VAL A 299 -32.68 18.06 2.15
N LEU A 300 -32.41 17.41 1.03
CA LEU A 300 -31.55 17.93 -0.01
C LEU A 300 -32.41 18.69 -1.04
N ASP A 301 -32.15 19.98 -1.21
CA ASP A 301 -32.81 20.83 -2.20
C ASP A 301 -32.25 20.52 -3.59
N LEU A 302 -33.15 20.17 -4.53
CA LEU A 302 -32.84 19.83 -5.91
C LEU A 302 -33.30 20.93 -6.88
N ASN A 303 -33.78 22.10 -6.41
CA ASN A 303 -34.15 23.19 -7.28
C ASN A 303 -32.98 23.62 -8.17
N GLY A 304 -33.21 23.64 -9.49
CA GLY A 304 -32.19 23.96 -10.49
C GLY A 304 -31.20 22.83 -10.77
N VAL A 305 -31.45 21.64 -10.26
CA VAL A 305 -30.74 20.40 -10.69
C VAL A 305 -31.46 19.86 -11.93
N GLU A 306 -30.72 19.56 -12.99
CA GLU A 306 -31.28 19.01 -14.23
C GLU A 306 -31.84 17.61 -14.00
N ALA A 307 -32.91 17.25 -14.73
CA ALA A 307 -33.42 15.88 -14.71
C ALA A 307 -32.36 14.89 -15.17
N GLY A 308 -32.20 13.79 -14.43
CA GLY A 308 -31.14 12.83 -14.74
C GLY A 308 -30.81 11.84 -13.61
N HIS A 309 -29.73 11.06 -13.83
CA HIS A 309 -29.23 10.11 -12.86
C HIS A 309 -28.09 10.71 -12.03
N TYR A 310 -28.21 10.59 -10.73
CA TYR A 310 -27.29 11.12 -9.74
C TYR A 310 -26.90 10.04 -8.72
N LEU A 311 -25.86 10.31 -7.96
CA LEU A 311 -25.46 9.52 -6.80
C LEU A 311 -25.54 10.41 -5.55
N VAL A 312 -26.26 9.95 -4.54
CA VAL A 312 -26.21 10.50 -3.19
C VAL A 312 -25.14 9.76 -2.40
N ARG A 313 -24.19 10.48 -1.86
CA ARG A 313 -23.07 9.91 -1.08
C ARG A 313 -23.07 10.49 0.33
N ALA A 314 -23.05 9.61 1.32
CA ALA A 314 -22.91 9.96 2.73
C ALA A 314 -21.45 9.80 3.19
N PHE A 315 -21.01 10.73 4.04
CA PHE A 315 -19.68 10.72 4.63
C PHE A 315 -19.79 10.76 6.14
N HIS A 316 -18.85 10.10 6.83
CA HIS A 316 -18.63 10.22 8.27
C HIS A 316 -17.14 10.38 8.54
N ARG A 317 -16.76 11.45 9.26
CA ARG A 317 -15.38 11.81 9.60
C ARG A 317 -14.46 11.86 8.36
N GLY A 318 -15.01 12.39 7.26
CA GLY A 318 -14.27 12.54 6.00
C GLY A 318 -14.16 11.28 5.13
N ALA A 319 -14.68 10.14 5.56
CA ALA A 319 -14.75 8.91 4.78
C ALA A 319 -16.15 8.70 4.19
N ALA A 320 -16.26 8.30 2.92
CA ALA A 320 -17.52 7.90 2.33
C ALA A 320 -18.01 6.60 2.97
N VAL A 321 -19.22 6.62 3.56
CA VAL A 321 -19.79 5.47 4.25
C VAL A 321 -20.81 4.72 3.41
N GLU A 322 -21.54 5.42 2.53
CA GLU A 322 -22.52 4.82 1.61
C GLU A 322 -22.76 5.69 0.38
N THR A 323 -23.17 5.05 -0.74
CA THR A 323 -23.59 5.74 -1.97
C THR A 323 -24.83 5.06 -2.54
N ARG A 324 -25.86 5.86 -2.89
CA ARG A 324 -27.12 5.37 -3.49
C ARG A 324 -27.49 6.14 -4.74
N PRO A 325 -28.10 5.47 -5.74
CA PRO A 325 -28.61 6.14 -6.93
C PRO A 325 -29.86 6.96 -6.61
N LEU A 326 -29.96 8.12 -7.26
CA LEU A 326 -31.12 9.00 -7.24
C LEU A 326 -31.46 9.40 -8.67
N VAL A 327 -32.74 9.32 -9.01
CA VAL A 327 -33.26 9.87 -10.27
C VAL A 327 -33.95 11.19 -9.93
N VAL A 328 -33.62 12.27 -10.66
CA VAL A 328 -34.24 13.59 -10.56
C VAL A 328 -35.11 13.81 -11.80
N GLU A 329 -36.36 14.26 -11.61
CA GLU A 329 -37.34 14.55 -12.66
C GLU A 329 -37.64 16.05 -12.80
#